data_d7b6bb3b20718c05e9ba6118cc917edb
#
_entry.id   d7b6bb3b20718c05e9ba6118cc917edb
#
_cell.length_a   1.000
_cell.length_b   1.000
_cell.length_c   1.000
_cell.angle_alpha   90.00
_cell.angle_beta   90.00
_cell.angle_gamma   90.00
#
_symmetry.space_group_name_H-M   'P 1'
#
loop_
_entity.id
_entity.type
_entity.pdbx_description
1 polymer ?
#
loop_
_entity_poly.entity_id
_entity_poly.type
_entity_poly.pdbx_seq_one_letter_code
_entity_poly.pdbx_strand_id
1 'polypeptide(L)'
;MAVTLFRALALVMIGAGLALRVGADPSGPFTWGETTRVANAGWGRMTALQDGRRLCVNTLYPRPNSILQVEVSADGARTWTPVSTVAEPGRNLDNGEVIQAANGDLLLTGRSVVDAAGAARSYHLPVYRSADGGKTWAFLSQVDTSEAPPIQPGQPSVGLWEPHFFFLADGRLACAYANEKPAVAHPAYSQIVSEKVSPDGGATWGKEIVLAAQTGGGRQRPGMPVLARLKNGQYLAVYEVVGVGNADVYFKTSRDGAAWPPGIGVRIPCQHAGPWVTSLSSGRVVVSSCSNQITYSDDGGASWLLATPPAWPIGQVLSFPAIYQTAPGEIAVMNTYHGVGIRWGQIVSIKPWPSVFTSDFSAGSDAGWTRYGGRYDFADGAYLLNNAGTTGKALTGSPAWRDGTLEADVMLTSAGNAGLMFRTTNADFSGPDAAFGYYVGLDSAGSVFLSRSVDDYTELARAPLPVPLNTWQHVKVVLRGAAIAVYVGDSKTPTLRASDSFFLRGQIGVRAHNCNAEFRGVRFRRGAGTQK
;
A
#
# COMPACT_ATOMS: atom_id res chain seq x y z
N MET A 1 -20.16 -17.87 -16.75
CA MET A 1 -20.66 -18.51 -15.51
C MET A 1 -19.65 -18.27 -14.38
N ALA A 2 -19.43 -17.01 -13.99
CA ALA A 2 -18.58 -16.65 -12.86
C ALA A 2 -18.92 -15.24 -12.33
N VAL A 3 -20.20 -14.91 -12.22
CA VAL A 3 -20.69 -13.67 -11.59
C VAL A 3 -21.62 -13.97 -10.39
N THR A 4 -21.67 -15.21 -9.95
CA THR A 4 -22.56 -15.60 -8.87
C THR A 4 -21.78 -16.34 -7.79
N LEU A 5 -21.03 -15.62 -6.95
CA LEU A 5 -20.59 -16.13 -5.63
C LEU A 5 -19.99 -15.03 -4.75
N PHE A 6 -20.78 -13.99 -4.47
CA PHE A 6 -20.62 -13.20 -3.25
C PHE A 6 -22.01 -12.87 -2.68
N ARG A 7 -22.74 -13.94 -2.32
CA ARG A 7 -23.77 -13.90 -1.30
C ARG A 7 -23.32 -14.85 -0.20
N ALA A 8 -22.73 -14.30 0.83
CA ALA A 8 -22.58 -15.06 2.06
C ALA A 8 -22.51 -14.11 3.26
N LEU A 9 -23.50 -14.30 4.10
CA LEU A 9 -23.56 -14.14 5.54
C LEU A 9 -23.18 -12.79 6.14
N ALA A 10 -24.19 -11.94 6.21
CA ALA A 10 -24.30 -10.98 7.29
C ALA A 10 -24.68 -11.73 8.57
N LEU A 11 -23.72 -12.04 9.42
CA LEU A 11 -23.99 -12.43 10.81
C LEU A 11 -24.10 -11.14 11.61
N VAL A 12 -25.33 -10.77 11.96
CA VAL A 12 -25.63 -9.69 12.90
C VAL A 12 -25.19 -10.16 14.29
N MET A 13 -24.09 -9.65 14.79
CA MET A 13 -23.80 -9.66 16.22
C MET A 13 -24.10 -8.28 16.78
N ILE A 14 -25.23 -8.17 17.45
CA ILE A 14 -25.56 -7.04 18.33
C ILE A 14 -24.70 -7.20 19.57
N GLY A 15 -23.61 -6.47 19.66
CA GLY A 15 -22.76 -6.37 20.83
C GLY A 15 -22.69 -4.91 21.27
N ALA A 16 -23.06 -4.66 22.52
CA ALA A 16 -23.19 -3.37 23.17
C ALA A 16 -21.98 -2.45 22.92
N GLY A 17 -22.29 -1.23 22.48
CA GLY A 17 -21.30 -0.21 22.19
C GLY A 17 -20.60 0.31 23.45
N LEU A 18 -19.34 -0.06 23.65
CA LEU A 18 -18.37 0.83 24.27
C LEU A 18 -17.82 1.69 23.14
N ALA A 19 -18.25 2.94 23.07
CA ALA A 19 -17.61 3.95 22.26
C ALA A 19 -16.20 4.19 22.85
N LEU A 20 -15.21 3.45 22.34
CA LEU A 20 -13.82 3.82 22.48
C LEU A 20 -13.67 5.18 21.80
N ARG A 21 -13.55 6.24 22.60
CA ARG A 21 -12.98 7.51 22.16
C ARG A 21 -11.53 7.22 21.76
N VAL A 22 -11.33 6.86 20.49
CA VAL A 22 -10.00 6.89 19.89
C VAL A 22 -9.65 8.37 19.82
N GLY A 23 -8.93 8.87 20.79
CA GLY A 23 -8.25 10.14 20.69
C GLY A 23 -7.37 10.05 19.43
N ALA A 24 -7.63 10.91 18.46
CA ALA A 24 -6.79 10.99 17.28
C ALA A 24 -5.37 11.31 17.75
N ASP A 25 -4.46 10.34 17.62
CA ASP A 25 -3.04 10.57 17.84
C ASP A 25 -2.50 11.48 16.72
N PRO A 26 -2.07 12.71 17.01
CA PRO A 26 -1.58 13.63 15.99
C PRO A 26 -0.19 13.27 15.45
N SER A 27 0.36 12.11 15.79
CA SER A 27 1.71 11.71 15.41
C SER A 27 1.83 11.07 14.02
N GLY A 28 0.71 10.72 13.39
CA GLY A 28 0.71 10.17 12.03
C GLY A 28 0.97 11.23 10.95
N PRO A 29 1.34 10.82 9.71
CA PRO A 29 1.64 11.75 8.61
C PRO A 29 0.39 12.45 8.07
N PHE A 30 -0.81 12.00 8.45
CA PHE A 30 -2.09 12.53 7.98
C PHE A 30 -3.10 12.67 9.12
N THR A 31 -3.94 13.72 9.03
CA THR A 31 -5.17 13.82 9.80
C THR A 31 -6.35 13.77 8.85
N TRP A 32 -7.49 13.23 9.30
CA TRP A 32 -8.67 13.03 8.45
C TRP A 32 -9.85 13.85 8.93
N GLY A 33 -10.50 14.52 8.01
CA GLY A 33 -11.68 15.37 8.23
C GLY A 33 -12.95 14.77 7.66
N GLU A 34 -13.72 15.62 6.99
CA GLU A 34 -15.04 15.33 6.44
C GLU A 34 -14.99 14.37 5.26
N THR A 35 -16.16 13.78 4.97
CA THR A 35 -16.41 12.98 3.79
C THR A 35 -17.46 13.65 2.94
N THR A 36 -17.20 13.82 1.65
CA THR A 36 -18.16 14.32 0.66
C THR A 36 -18.53 13.21 -0.31
N ARG A 37 -19.78 13.22 -0.80
CA ARG A 37 -20.22 12.29 -1.84
C ARG A 37 -20.03 12.96 -3.21
N VAL A 38 -19.49 12.21 -4.16
CA VAL A 38 -19.30 12.66 -5.54
C VAL A 38 -20.49 12.21 -6.39
N ALA A 39 -20.65 10.90 -6.56
CA ALA A 39 -21.65 10.34 -7.46
C ALA A 39 -22.22 9.01 -6.93
N ASN A 40 -23.40 8.64 -7.42
CA ASN A 40 -23.94 7.29 -7.23
C ASN A 40 -23.45 6.36 -8.36
N ALA A 41 -22.15 6.15 -8.41
CA ALA A 41 -21.41 5.50 -9.48
C ALA A 41 -20.34 4.59 -8.89
N GLY A 42 -19.58 3.92 -9.75
CA GLY A 42 -18.37 3.16 -9.37
C GLY A 42 -17.13 3.70 -10.06
N TRP A 43 -15.97 3.18 -9.66
CA TRP A 43 -14.68 3.44 -10.30
C TRP A 43 -14.37 4.92 -10.54
N GLY A 44 -14.45 5.76 -9.50
CA GLY A 44 -14.09 7.18 -9.64
C GLY A 44 -12.58 7.38 -9.80
N ARG A 45 -12.19 8.16 -10.81
CA ARG A 45 -10.80 8.58 -11.04
C ARG A 45 -10.77 10.07 -11.34
N MET A 46 -9.84 10.78 -10.69
CA MET A 46 -9.76 12.23 -10.74
C MET A 46 -8.42 12.70 -11.31
N THR A 47 -8.45 13.75 -12.13
CA THR A 47 -7.24 14.45 -12.59
C THR A 47 -7.33 15.95 -12.31
N ALA A 48 -6.16 16.59 -12.18
CA ALA A 48 -6.05 18.04 -12.09
C ALA A 48 -5.98 18.65 -13.49
N LEU A 49 -6.73 19.71 -13.73
CA LEU A 49 -6.65 20.48 -14.97
C LEU A 49 -5.67 21.66 -14.82
N GLN A 50 -5.11 22.10 -15.93
CA GLN A 50 -4.17 23.22 -16.00
C GLN A 50 -4.77 24.55 -15.51
N ASP A 51 -6.09 24.71 -15.60
CA ASP A 51 -6.84 25.87 -15.14
C ASP A 51 -7.22 25.81 -13.64
N GLY A 52 -6.74 24.82 -12.91
CA GLY A 52 -6.97 24.62 -11.48
C GLY A 52 -8.22 23.82 -11.13
N ARG A 53 -9.12 23.57 -12.08
CA ARG A 53 -10.27 22.70 -11.87
C ARG A 53 -9.84 21.24 -11.72
N ARG A 54 -10.78 20.41 -11.26
CA ARG A 54 -10.64 18.95 -11.22
C ARG A 54 -11.66 18.31 -12.15
N LEU A 55 -11.28 17.23 -12.77
CA LEU A 55 -12.16 16.43 -13.59
C LEU A 55 -12.18 15.02 -13.04
N CYS A 56 -13.36 14.43 -12.91
CA CYS A 56 -13.56 13.05 -12.46
C CYS A 56 -14.28 12.27 -13.56
N VAL A 57 -13.83 11.05 -13.78
CA VAL A 57 -14.58 10.07 -14.57
C VAL A 57 -15.08 8.97 -13.64
N ASN A 58 -16.36 8.64 -13.75
CA ASN A 58 -17.05 7.63 -12.96
C ASN A 58 -17.70 6.61 -13.90
N THR A 59 -17.86 5.36 -13.43
CA THR A 59 -18.66 4.37 -14.14
C THR A 59 -20.09 4.38 -13.63
N LEU A 60 -21.05 4.62 -14.52
CA LEU A 60 -22.47 4.40 -14.30
C LEU A 60 -22.87 3.02 -14.83
N TYR A 61 -23.85 2.41 -14.19
CA TYR A 61 -24.33 1.07 -14.55
C TYR A 61 -25.81 1.09 -14.99
N PRO A 62 -26.18 1.89 -16.03
CA PRO A 62 -27.50 1.75 -16.63
C PRO A 62 -27.61 0.38 -17.32
N ARG A 63 -28.85 -0.05 -17.57
CA ARG A 63 -29.07 -1.26 -18.37
C ARG A 63 -29.31 -0.86 -19.83
N PRO A 64 -28.83 -1.65 -20.81
CA PRO A 64 -28.13 -2.95 -20.66
C PRO A 64 -26.62 -2.83 -20.38
N ASN A 65 -25.96 -1.68 -20.61
CA ASN A 65 -24.51 -1.54 -20.60
C ASN A 65 -24.05 -0.43 -19.65
N SER A 66 -22.84 -0.59 -19.08
CA SER A 66 -22.17 0.48 -18.34
C SER A 66 -21.63 1.57 -19.28
N ILE A 67 -21.57 2.80 -18.75
CA ILE A 67 -21.07 3.98 -19.44
C ILE A 67 -20.16 4.79 -18.52
N LEU A 68 -19.35 5.67 -19.08
CA LEU A 68 -18.54 6.62 -18.32
C LEU A 68 -19.28 7.97 -18.20
N GLN A 69 -19.32 8.53 -17.00
CA GLN A 69 -19.77 9.88 -16.71
C GLN A 69 -18.56 10.76 -16.38
N VAL A 70 -18.51 11.93 -16.98
CA VAL A 70 -17.49 12.94 -16.73
C VAL A 70 -18.11 14.08 -15.91
N GLU A 71 -17.43 14.44 -14.82
CA GLU A 71 -17.84 15.49 -13.90
C GLU A 71 -16.71 16.47 -13.67
N VAL A 72 -17.02 17.73 -13.42
CA VAL A 72 -16.06 18.79 -13.14
C VAL A 72 -16.31 19.42 -11.78
N SER A 73 -15.23 19.78 -11.11
CA SER A 73 -15.21 20.56 -9.87
C SER A 73 -14.37 21.82 -10.06
N ALA A 74 -14.87 22.96 -9.62
CA ALA A 74 -14.18 24.26 -9.60
C ALA A 74 -13.73 24.67 -8.20
N ASP A 75 -14.02 23.90 -7.16
CA ASP A 75 -13.81 24.21 -5.74
C ASP A 75 -12.85 23.22 -5.05
N GLY A 76 -11.88 22.71 -5.81
CA GLY A 76 -10.88 21.77 -5.27
C GLY A 76 -11.43 20.37 -4.98
N ALA A 77 -12.44 19.93 -5.75
CA ALA A 77 -13.13 18.63 -5.65
C ALA A 77 -14.13 18.52 -4.48
N ARG A 78 -14.63 19.64 -3.94
CA ARG A 78 -15.65 19.65 -2.88
C ARG A 78 -17.05 19.39 -3.43
N THR A 79 -17.37 20.01 -4.57
CA THR A 79 -18.63 19.80 -5.30
C THR A 79 -18.37 19.43 -6.75
N TRP A 80 -19.27 18.66 -7.35
CA TRP A 80 -19.12 18.11 -8.68
C TRP A 80 -20.35 18.39 -9.53
N THR A 81 -20.13 18.72 -10.79
CA THR A 81 -21.17 18.97 -11.78
C THR A 81 -20.96 18.04 -12.96
N PRO A 82 -21.95 17.21 -13.35
CA PRO A 82 -21.90 16.40 -14.56
C PRO A 82 -21.72 17.29 -15.82
N VAL A 83 -20.82 16.87 -16.69
CA VAL A 83 -20.48 17.57 -17.94
C VAL A 83 -20.95 16.79 -19.16
N SER A 84 -20.64 15.49 -19.21
CA SER A 84 -20.94 14.63 -20.36
C SER A 84 -20.92 13.15 -19.97
N THR A 85 -21.30 12.31 -20.92
CA THR A 85 -21.15 10.85 -20.83
C THR A 85 -20.49 10.31 -22.09
N VAL A 86 -19.76 9.19 -21.95
CA VAL A 86 -19.20 8.41 -23.06
C VAL A 86 -19.76 7.00 -22.97
N ALA A 87 -20.27 6.51 -24.08
CA ALA A 87 -20.90 5.20 -24.19
C ALA A 87 -20.53 4.53 -25.51
N GLU A 88 -20.45 3.21 -25.51
CA GLU A 88 -20.30 2.40 -26.71
C GLU A 88 -21.54 1.50 -26.88
N PRO A 89 -22.31 1.66 -27.95
CA PRO A 89 -23.51 0.85 -28.17
C PRO A 89 -23.18 -0.66 -28.17
N GLY A 90 -23.92 -1.43 -27.37
CA GLY A 90 -23.75 -2.88 -27.28
C GLY A 90 -22.53 -3.37 -26.47
N ARG A 91 -21.79 -2.47 -25.83
CA ARG A 91 -20.58 -2.81 -25.04
C ARG A 91 -20.68 -2.21 -23.63
N ASN A 92 -20.08 -2.87 -22.67
CA ASN A 92 -19.83 -2.28 -21.35
C ASN A 92 -18.56 -1.43 -21.42
N LEU A 93 -18.70 -0.14 -21.12
CA LEU A 93 -17.57 0.79 -21.01
C LEU A 93 -17.42 1.18 -19.55
N ASP A 94 -16.34 0.73 -18.90
CA ASP A 94 -16.05 0.97 -17.49
C ASP A 94 -14.56 1.13 -17.21
N ASN A 95 -14.15 1.20 -15.91
CA ASN A 95 -12.78 1.45 -15.49
C ASN A 95 -12.15 2.67 -16.17
N GLY A 96 -12.91 3.79 -16.21
CA GLY A 96 -12.49 5.02 -16.88
C GLY A 96 -11.26 5.67 -16.22
N GLU A 97 -10.37 6.18 -17.06
CA GLU A 97 -9.20 6.99 -16.67
C GLU A 97 -9.13 8.21 -17.59
N VAL A 98 -8.76 9.37 -17.03
CA VAL A 98 -8.69 10.64 -17.78
C VAL A 98 -7.42 11.40 -17.42
N ILE A 99 -6.77 11.99 -18.43
CA ILE A 99 -5.58 12.83 -18.27
C ILE A 99 -5.66 14.04 -19.17
N GLN A 100 -5.02 15.15 -18.79
CA GLN A 100 -4.93 16.34 -19.65
C GLN A 100 -3.55 16.40 -20.30
N ALA A 101 -3.52 16.52 -21.63
CA ALA A 101 -2.31 16.73 -22.40
C ALA A 101 -1.79 18.17 -22.28
N ALA A 102 -0.52 18.40 -22.63
CA ALA A 102 0.12 19.71 -22.53
C ALA A 102 -0.56 20.80 -23.37
N ASN A 103 -1.20 20.43 -24.49
CA ASN A 103 -1.97 21.32 -25.36
C ASN A 103 -3.36 21.67 -24.82
N GLY A 104 -3.73 21.14 -23.64
CA GLY A 104 -5.05 21.37 -23.01
C GLY A 104 -6.10 20.32 -23.36
N ASP A 105 -5.91 19.47 -24.36
CA ASP A 105 -6.82 18.39 -24.70
C ASP A 105 -6.95 17.38 -23.55
N LEU A 106 -8.13 16.82 -23.41
CA LEU A 106 -8.36 15.70 -22.49
C LEU A 106 -8.32 14.39 -23.27
N LEU A 107 -7.67 13.40 -22.69
CA LEU A 107 -7.63 12.03 -23.21
C LEU A 107 -8.29 11.12 -22.18
N LEU A 108 -9.29 10.35 -22.62
CA LEU A 108 -10.04 9.42 -21.78
C LEU A 108 -9.88 8.02 -22.36
N THR A 109 -9.67 7.05 -21.49
CA THR A 109 -9.71 5.63 -21.83
C THR A 109 -10.58 4.88 -20.84
N GLY A 110 -10.88 3.64 -21.13
CA GLY A 110 -11.58 2.72 -20.28
C GLY A 110 -11.51 1.31 -20.85
N ARG A 111 -12.11 0.37 -20.14
CA ARG A 111 -12.29 -0.99 -20.62
C ARG A 111 -13.63 -1.10 -21.34
N SER A 112 -13.59 -1.46 -22.61
CA SER A 112 -14.80 -1.71 -23.43
C SER A 112 -14.94 -3.20 -23.69
N VAL A 113 -16.04 -3.82 -23.24
CA VAL A 113 -16.17 -5.28 -23.19
C VAL A 113 -17.49 -5.77 -23.75
N VAL A 114 -17.40 -6.85 -24.54
CA VAL A 114 -18.49 -7.79 -24.84
C VAL A 114 -18.08 -9.16 -24.34
N ASP A 115 -18.72 -9.66 -23.29
CA ASP A 115 -18.45 -10.94 -22.68
C ASP A 115 -19.70 -11.70 -22.21
N ALA A 116 -20.85 -11.39 -22.85
CA ALA A 116 -22.11 -12.05 -22.54
C ALA A 116 -22.01 -13.58 -22.79
N ALA A 117 -22.71 -14.34 -21.96
CA ALA A 117 -22.72 -15.80 -22.08
C ALA A 117 -23.12 -16.25 -23.48
N GLY A 118 -22.29 -17.08 -24.12
CA GLY A 118 -22.50 -17.62 -25.47
C GLY A 118 -22.13 -16.65 -26.61
N ALA A 119 -21.74 -15.40 -26.31
CA ALA A 119 -21.25 -14.47 -27.32
C ALA A 119 -19.74 -14.58 -27.52
N ALA A 120 -19.25 -14.18 -28.70
CA ALA A 120 -17.83 -13.93 -28.91
C ALA A 120 -17.36 -12.85 -27.94
N ARG A 121 -16.18 -13.05 -27.36
CA ARG A 121 -15.58 -12.11 -26.41
C ARG A 121 -14.78 -11.04 -27.16
N SER A 122 -14.97 -9.82 -26.77
CA SER A 122 -14.27 -8.68 -27.37
C SER A 122 -13.89 -7.68 -26.28
N TYR A 123 -12.61 -7.40 -26.15
CA TYR A 123 -12.04 -6.49 -25.17
C TYR A 123 -11.24 -5.42 -25.89
N HIS A 124 -11.59 -4.16 -25.65
CA HIS A 124 -10.92 -3.02 -26.23
C HIS A 124 -10.51 -2.02 -25.15
N LEU A 125 -9.43 -1.29 -25.39
CA LEU A 125 -8.99 -0.14 -24.60
C LEU A 125 -9.05 1.11 -25.48
N PRO A 126 -10.25 1.70 -25.69
CA PRO A 126 -10.43 2.85 -26.56
C PRO A 126 -9.81 4.10 -25.96
N VAL A 127 -9.40 5.01 -26.82
CA VAL A 127 -8.96 6.37 -26.48
C VAL A 127 -9.94 7.35 -27.09
N TYR A 128 -10.48 8.23 -26.27
CA TYR A 128 -11.31 9.36 -26.69
C TYR A 128 -10.58 10.66 -26.41
N ARG A 129 -10.77 11.65 -27.28
CA ARG A 129 -10.21 13.00 -27.13
C ARG A 129 -11.33 14.01 -27.02
N SER A 130 -11.15 14.97 -26.11
CA SER A 130 -11.98 16.18 -26.00
C SER A 130 -11.08 17.42 -26.11
N ALA A 131 -11.45 18.35 -26.99
CA ALA A 131 -10.79 19.65 -27.14
C ALA A 131 -11.59 20.81 -26.52
N ASP A 132 -12.71 20.50 -25.84
CA ASP A 132 -13.66 21.49 -25.32
C ASP A 132 -13.88 21.38 -23.80
N GLY A 133 -12.90 20.80 -23.11
CA GLY A 133 -12.92 20.66 -21.66
C GLY A 133 -13.85 19.56 -21.15
N GLY A 134 -14.02 18.50 -21.92
CA GLY A 134 -14.79 17.31 -21.56
C GLY A 134 -16.28 17.36 -21.91
N LYS A 135 -16.73 18.37 -22.67
CA LYS A 135 -18.12 18.50 -23.06
C LYS A 135 -18.51 17.51 -24.19
N THR A 136 -17.61 17.34 -25.16
CA THR A 136 -17.77 16.36 -26.23
C THR A 136 -16.53 15.49 -26.37
N TRP A 137 -16.70 14.25 -26.83
CA TRP A 137 -15.66 13.26 -26.96
C TRP A 137 -15.69 12.62 -28.36
N ALA A 138 -14.55 12.60 -29.02
CA ALA A 138 -14.36 11.91 -30.29
C ALA A 138 -13.45 10.69 -30.08
N PHE A 139 -13.81 9.55 -30.67
CA PHE A 139 -12.92 8.39 -30.72
C PHE A 139 -11.62 8.77 -31.44
N LEU A 140 -10.50 8.45 -30.85
CA LEU A 140 -9.17 8.75 -31.38
C LEU A 140 -8.47 7.47 -31.87
N SER A 141 -8.35 6.45 -31.02
CA SER A 141 -7.61 5.22 -31.33
C SER A 141 -7.96 4.09 -30.37
N GLN A 142 -7.26 2.95 -30.51
CA GLN A 142 -7.25 1.84 -29.57
C GLN A 142 -5.82 1.64 -29.03
N VAL A 143 -5.65 1.61 -27.69
CA VAL A 143 -4.39 1.22 -27.07
C VAL A 143 -4.11 -0.24 -27.41
N ASP A 144 -5.10 -1.09 -27.21
CA ASP A 144 -5.01 -2.53 -27.50
C ASP A 144 -6.40 -3.14 -27.70
N THR A 145 -6.43 -4.30 -28.36
CA THR A 145 -7.67 -5.07 -28.59
C THR A 145 -7.41 -6.56 -28.40
N SER A 146 -8.44 -7.28 -28.01
CA SER A 146 -8.43 -8.74 -27.90
C SER A 146 -9.79 -9.31 -28.31
N GLU A 147 -9.78 -10.22 -29.27
CA GLU A 147 -10.95 -10.89 -29.79
C GLU A 147 -10.82 -12.40 -29.59
N ALA A 148 -11.88 -13.04 -29.12
CA ALA A 148 -11.89 -14.49 -28.92
C ALA A 148 -13.29 -15.09 -29.11
N PRO A 149 -13.39 -16.38 -29.46
CA PRO A 149 -14.66 -17.09 -29.49
C PRO A 149 -15.32 -17.11 -28.10
N PRO A 150 -16.59 -17.52 -28.00
CA PRO A 150 -17.26 -17.72 -26.72
C PRO A 150 -16.40 -18.56 -25.78
N ILE A 151 -16.46 -18.25 -24.47
CA ILE A 151 -15.68 -18.98 -23.47
C ILE A 151 -16.06 -20.46 -23.45
N GLN A 152 -15.01 -21.32 -23.48
CA GLN A 152 -15.16 -22.76 -23.31
C GLN A 152 -14.46 -23.18 -22.00
N PRO A 153 -14.95 -24.20 -21.28
CA PRO A 153 -14.27 -24.71 -20.09
C PRO A 153 -12.80 -25.04 -20.35
N GLY A 154 -11.90 -24.55 -19.49
CA GLY A 154 -10.45 -24.82 -19.58
C GLY A 154 -9.68 -23.92 -20.55
N GLN A 155 -10.35 -23.05 -21.30
CA GLN A 155 -9.65 -22.05 -22.13
C GLN A 155 -9.15 -20.87 -21.28
N PRO A 156 -7.97 -20.31 -21.61
CA PRO A 156 -7.47 -19.12 -20.93
C PRO A 156 -8.36 -17.90 -21.21
N SER A 157 -8.40 -16.99 -20.25
CA SER A 157 -8.92 -15.65 -20.46
C SER A 157 -8.04 -14.88 -21.43
N VAL A 158 -8.63 -13.88 -22.10
CA VAL A 158 -7.94 -13.01 -23.06
C VAL A 158 -8.29 -11.53 -22.80
N GLY A 159 -8.74 -11.22 -21.60
CA GLY A 159 -9.19 -9.87 -21.25
C GLY A 159 -8.10 -8.82 -21.27
N LEU A 160 -8.53 -7.59 -21.44
CA LEU A 160 -7.76 -6.37 -21.26
C LEU A 160 -8.47 -5.53 -20.19
N TRP A 161 -7.73 -5.10 -19.13
CA TRP A 161 -8.34 -4.59 -17.91
C TRP A 161 -7.62 -3.34 -17.42
N GLU A 162 -8.33 -2.45 -16.73
CA GLU A 162 -7.87 -1.34 -15.92
C GLU A 162 -6.75 -0.51 -16.57
N PRO A 163 -7.00 0.15 -17.72
CA PRO A 163 -6.00 1.01 -18.35
C PRO A 163 -5.69 2.21 -17.45
N HIS A 164 -4.40 2.57 -17.36
CA HIS A 164 -3.90 3.73 -16.64
C HIS A 164 -3.00 4.58 -17.53
N PHE A 165 -3.35 5.85 -17.72
CA PHE A 165 -2.58 6.81 -18.49
C PHE A 165 -1.56 7.55 -17.65
N PHE A 166 -0.38 7.77 -18.21
CA PHE A 166 0.64 8.63 -17.63
C PHE A 166 1.52 9.23 -18.72
N PHE A 167 2.25 10.32 -18.40
CA PHE A 167 3.21 10.91 -19.33
C PHE A 167 4.63 10.51 -18.97
N LEU A 168 5.43 10.18 -20.00
CA LEU A 168 6.87 10.07 -19.90
C LEU A 168 7.50 11.46 -19.73
N ALA A 169 8.78 11.49 -19.34
CA ALA A 169 9.50 12.75 -19.09
C ALA A 169 9.64 13.63 -20.34
N ASP A 170 9.61 13.03 -21.52
CA ASP A 170 9.66 13.69 -22.83
C ASP A 170 8.28 14.13 -23.34
N GLY A 171 7.23 13.92 -22.56
CA GLY A 171 5.84 14.30 -22.88
C GLY A 171 5.06 13.27 -23.69
N ARG A 172 5.65 12.14 -24.08
CA ARG A 172 4.89 11.07 -24.74
C ARG A 172 3.86 10.46 -23.77
N LEU A 173 2.69 10.12 -24.30
CA LEU A 173 1.66 9.42 -23.56
C LEU A 173 1.99 7.93 -23.45
N ALA A 174 1.81 7.36 -22.27
CA ALA A 174 1.90 5.92 -22.05
C ALA A 174 0.61 5.40 -21.42
N CYS A 175 0.29 4.12 -21.65
CA CYS A 175 -0.82 3.41 -21.05
C CYS A 175 -0.34 2.08 -20.51
N ALA A 176 -0.49 1.87 -19.21
CA ALA A 176 -0.29 0.58 -18.55
C ALA A 176 -1.65 -0.10 -18.34
N TYR A 177 -1.72 -1.42 -18.51
CA TYR A 177 -2.98 -2.18 -18.39
C TYR A 177 -2.72 -3.65 -18.05
N ALA A 178 -3.70 -4.32 -17.47
CA ALA A 178 -3.63 -5.77 -17.27
C ALA A 178 -4.00 -6.50 -18.57
N ASN A 179 -3.21 -7.51 -18.93
CA ASN A 179 -3.28 -8.20 -20.21
C ASN A 179 -3.22 -9.72 -20.04
N GLU A 180 -4.30 -10.41 -20.43
CA GLU A 180 -4.40 -11.87 -20.39
C GLU A 180 -4.03 -12.55 -21.73
N LYS A 181 -3.87 -11.81 -22.83
CA LYS A 181 -3.53 -12.39 -24.15
C LYS A 181 -2.28 -13.26 -24.14
N PRO A 182 -1.21 -12.93 -23.42
CA PRO A 182 0.00 -13.77 -23.39
C PRO A 182 -0.23 -15.17 -22.83
N ALA A 183 -1.26 -15.40 -22.01
CA ALA A 183 -1.60 -16.73 -21.49
C ALA A 183 -1.95 -17.75 -22.59
N VAL A 184 -2.39 -17.29 -23.75
CA VAL A 184 -2.71 -18.17 -24.90
C VAL A 184 -1.43 -18.73 -25.52
N ALA A 185 -0.41 -17.89 -25.70
CA ALA A 185 0.86 -18.29 -26.33
C ALA A 185 1.86 -18.89 -25.32
N HIS A 186 1.76 -18.49 -24.06
CA HIS A 186 2.69 -18.86 -23.00
C HIS A 186 1.92 -19.31 -21.74
N PRO A 187 1.63 -20.61 -21.59
CA PRO A 187 0.83 -21.13 -20.46
C PRO A 187 1.41 -20.84 -19.07
N ALA A 188 2.71 -20.44 -18.99
CA ALA A 188 3.32 -19.98 -17.74
C ALA A 188 2.76 -18.66 -17.23
N TYR A 189 2.09 -17.87 -18.08
CA TYR A 189 1.41 -16.65 -17.70
C TYR A 189 -0.09 -16.88 -17.57
N SER A 190 -0.69 -16.30 -16.54
CA SER A 190 -2.14 -16.15 -16.42
C SER A 190 -2.57 -14.76 -16.87
N GLN A 191 -1.82 -13.74 -16.44
CA GLN A 191 -1.99 -12.33 -16.76
C GLN A 191 -0.64 -11.63 -16.55
N ILE A 192 -0.39 -10.61 -17.34
CA ILE A 192 0.76 -9.70 -17.14
C ILE A 192 0.27 -8.26 -17.03
N VAL A 193 1.12 -7.36 -16.55
CA VAL A 193 0.95 -5.92 -16.77
C VAL A 193 1.74 -5.55 -18.00
N SER A 194 1.03 -5.02 -19.00
CA SER A 194 1.58 -4.50 -20.25
C SER A 194 1.57 -2.98 -20.24
N GLU A 195 2.45 -2.39 -21.02
CA GLU A 195 2.52 -0.97 -21.30
C GLU A 195 2.68 -0.73 -22.80
N LYS A 196 2.07 0.33 -23.32
CA LYS A 196 2.34 0.86 -24.65
C LYS A 196 2.58 2.36 -24.59
N VAL A 197 3.47 2.86 -25.43
CA VAL A 197 3.83 4.28 -25.54
C VAL A 197 3.37 4.80 -26.90
N SER A 198 2.67 5.93 -26.87
CA SER A 198 2.23 6.66 -28.06
C SER A 198 3.23 7.77 -28.40
N PRO A 199 3.73 7.83 -29.62
CA PRO A 199 4.62 8.90 -30.07
C PRO A 199 3.89 10.19 -30.45
N ASP A 200 2.55 10.16 -30.58
CA ASP A 200 1.72 11.17 -31.25
C ASP A 200 0.46 11.55 -30.44
N GLY A 201 0.56 11.51 -29.11
CA GLY A 201 -0.52 11.97 -28.22
C GLY A 201 -1.73 11.04 -28.16
N GLY A 202 -1.54 9.75 -28.39
CA GLY A 202 -2.59 8.73 -28.30
C GLY A 202 -3.21 8.37 -29.65
N ALA A 203 -2.76 8.93 -30.77
CA ALA A 203 -3.29 8.58 -32.09
C ALA A 203 -2.79 7.21 -32.57
N THR A 204 -1.55 6.87 -32.29
CA THR A 204 -0.98 5.53 -32.55
C THR A 204 -0.22 5.01 -31.32
N TRP A 205 0.00 3.69 -31.28
CA TRP A 205 0.62 3.02 -30.15
C TRP A 205 1.77 2.12 -30.59
N GLY A 206 2.87 2.19 -29.85
CA GLY A 206 4.07 1.39 -30.08
C GLY A 206 3.91 -0.07 -29.72
N LYS A 207 5.03 -0.80 -29.74
CA LYS A 207 5.08 -2.20 -29.33
C LYS A 207 4.77 -2.34 -27.83
N GLU A 208 4.25 -3.51 -27.46
CA GLU A 208 4.04 -3.89 -26.07
C GLU A 208 5.36 -3.95 -25.31
N ILE A 209 5.34 -3.38 -24.10
CA ILE A 209 6.39 -3.45 -23.08
C ILE A 209 5.83 -4.26 -21.91
N VAL A 210 6.57 -5.26 -21.43
CA VAL A 210 6.19 -6.02 -20.23
C VAL A 210 6.62 -5.23 -19.01
N LEU A 211 5.66 -4.64 -18.30
CA LEU A 211 5.93 -3.93 -17.05
C LEU A 211 6.12 -4.93 -15.91
N ALA A 212 5.20 -5.89 -15.72
CA ALA A 212 5.31 -6.91 -14.70
C ALA A 212 4.74 -8.24 -15.19
N ALA A 213 5.47 -9.31 -14.91
CA ALA A 213 5.05 -10.67 -15.22
C ALA A 213 5.64 -11.65 -14.19
N GLN A 214 4.86 -12.62 -13.78
CA GLN A 214 5.30 -13.73 -12.94
C GLN A 214 5.14 -15.04 -13.71
N THR A 215 6.23 -15.73 -13.96
CA THR A 215 6.22 -17.10 -14.45
C THR A 215 6.13 -18.03 -13.24
N GLY A 216 5.15 -18.89 -13.18
CA GLY A 216 5.03 -19.76 -12.00
C GLY A 216 3.74 -20.55 -11.90
N GLY A 217 3.22 -21.02 -13.00
CA GLY A 217 2.12 -21.98 -12.96
C GLY A 217 0.71 -21.39 -12.96
N GLY A 218 0.51 -20.28 -13.61
CA GLY A 218 -0.81 -19.82 -14.06
C GLY A 218 -1.75 -19.25 -12.99
N ARG A 219 -1.29 -19.05 -11.75
CA ARG A 219 -2.12 -18.52 -10.67
C ARG A 219 -1.84 -17.05 -10.35
N GLN A 220 -0.60 -16.61 -10.54
CA GLN A 220 -0.19 -15.23 -10.28
C GLN A 220 -0.65 -14.34 -11.43
N ARG A 221 -1.46 -13.35 -11.08
CA ARG A 221 -2.07 -12.42 -12.05
C ARG A 221 -1.77 -10.98 -11.62
N PRO A 222 -0.62 -10.39 -12.02
CA PRO A 222 -0.38 -8.97 -11.81
C PRO A 222 -1.41 -8.16 -12.62
N GLY A 223 -2.04 -7.18 -11.99
CA GLY A 223 -3.11 -6.36 -12.59
C GLY A 223 -3.32 -5.03 -11.88
N MET A 224 -4.25 -4.23 -12.39
CA MET A 224 -4.60 -2.91 -11.85
C MET A 224 -3.38 -1.99 -11.69
N PRO A 225 -2.59 -1.77 -12.75
CA PRO A 225 -1.41 -0.92 -12.66
C PRO A 225 -1.76 0.55 -12.45
N VAL A 226 -1.01 1.22 -11.57
CA VAL A 226 -1.03 2.67 -11.41
C VAL A 226 0.40 3.17 -11.28
N LEU A 227 0.73 4.26 -11.94
CA LEU A 227 2.08 4.82 -11.97
C LEU A 227 2.13 6.25 -11.42
N ALA A 228 3.22 6.55 -10.72
CA ALA A 228 3.54 7.91 -10.30
C ALA A 228 4.97 8.26 -10.71
N ARG A 229 5.16 9.48 -11.22
CA ARG A 229 6.49 10.04 -11.41
C ARG A 229 6.97 10.62 -10.08
N LEU A 230 8.11 10.14 -9.61
CA LEU A 230 8.71 10.55 -8.35
C LEU A 230 9.42 11.91 -8.49
N LYS A 231 9.65 12.58 -7.37
CA LYS A 231 10.35 13.87 -7.33
C LYS A 231 11.79 13.80 -7.88
N ASN A 232 12.42 12.63 -7.80
CA ASN A 232 13.75 12.39 -8.39
C ASN A 232 13.72 12.09 -9.90
N GLY A 233 12.55 12.14 -10.52
CA GLY A 233 12.33 11.89 -11.94
C GLY A 233 12.09 10.43 -12.33
N GLN A 234 12.31 9.46 -11.43
CA GLN A 234 11.99 8.06 -11.67
C GLN A 234 10.47 7.82 -11.68
N TYR A 235 10.05 6.69 -12.21
CA TYR A 235 8.69 6.20 -12.17
C TYR A 235 8.57 5.06 -11.16
N LEU A 236 7.48 5.02 -10.43
CA LEU A 236 7.11 3.93 -9.56
C LEU A 236 5.74 3.40 -10.00
N ALA A 237 5.69 2.13 -10.38
CA ALA A 237 4.47 1.41 -10.72
C ALA A 237 4.06 0.53 -9.55
N VAL A 238 2.78 0.60 -9.16
CA VAL A 238 2.14 -0.34 -8.23
C VAL A 238 1.11 -1.16 -8.97
N TYR A 239 0.91 -2.40 -8.54
CA TYR A 239 -0.11 -3.33 -9.06
C TYR A 239 -0.39 -4.41 -8.03
N GLU A 240 -1.60 -4.96 -8.06
CA GLU A 240 -1.94 -6.16 -7.29
C GLU A 240 -1.40 -7.42 -7.98
N VAL A 241 -1.17 -8.49 -7.21
CA VAL A 241 -0.85 -9.81 -7.75
C VAL A 241 -1.85 -10.82 -7.21
N VAL A 242 -2.95 -11.04 -7.94
CA VAL A 242 -3.96 -12.04 -7.58
C VAL A 242 -3.33 -13.44 -7.62
N GLY A 243 -3.60 -14.24 -6.59
CA GLY A 243 -2.98 -15.56 -6.40
C GLY A 243 -1.72 -15.54 -5.52
N VAL A 244 -1.34 -14.37 -5.00
CA VAL A 244 -0.32 -14.22 -3.96
C VAL A 244 -0.96 -13.52 -2.76
N GLY A 245 -0.89 -14.12 -1.57
CA GLY A 245 -1.53 -13.60 -0.37
C GLY A 245 -3.01 -13.30 -0.59
N ASN A 246 -3.43 -12.10 -0.21
CA ASN A 246 -4.79 -11.57 -0.47
C ASN A 246 -4.81 -10.61 -1.68
N ALA A 247 -4.21 -10.99 -2.80
CA ALA A 247 -3.90 -10.12 -3.92
C ALA A 247 -2.93 -9.00 -3.48
N ASP A 248 -1.81 -9.40 -2.89
CA ASP A 248 -0.82 -8.49 -2.34
C ASP A 248 -0.34 -7.48 -3.38
N VAL A 249 -0.08 -6.25 -2.93
CA VAL A 249 0.39 -5.17 -3.80
C VAL A 249 1.91 -5.20 -3.90
N TYR A 250 2.39 -5.11 -5.13
CA TYR A 250 3.80 -5.05 -5.49
C TYR A 250 4.14 -3.74 -6.19
N PHE A 251 5.41 -3.39 -6.21
CA PHE A 251 5.91 -2.24 -6.96
C PHE A 251 7.20 -2.52 -7.69
N LYS A 252 7.46 -1.73 -8.70
CA LYS A 252 8.73 -1.59 -9.40
C LYS A 252 9.05 -0.14 -9.63
N THR A 253 10.33 0.15 -9.87
CA THR A 253 10.79 1.47 -10.30
C THR A 253 11.45 1.40 -11.67
N SER A 254 11.30 2.46 -12.45
CA SER A 254 11.94 2.66 -13.74
C SER A 254 12.55 4.06 -13.81
N ARG A 255 13.65 4.22 -14.53
CA ARG A 255 14.29 5.53 -14.74
C ARG A 255 13.56 6.38 -15.76
N ASP A 256 13.00 5.75 -16.78
CA ASP A 256 12.39 6.41 -17.94
C ASP A 256 10.88 6.15 -18.08
N GLY A 257 10.33 5.22 -17.28
CA GLY A 257 8.93 4.84 -17.32
C GLY A 257 8.58 3.85 -18.41
N ALA A 258 9.54 3.36 -19.20
CA ALA A 258 9.34 2.43 -20.32
C ALA A 258 10.28 1.23 -20.30
N ALA A 259 11.28 1.19 -19.43
CA ALA A 259 12.16 0.06 -19.21
C ALA A 259 12.03 -0.43 -17.76
N TRP A 260 11.58 -1.67 -17.57
CA TRP A 260 11.25 -2.24 -16.27
C TRP A 260 12.13 -3.46 -15.95
N PRO A 261 12.59 -3.62 -14.69
CA PRO A 261 13.25 -4.85 -14.26
C PRO A 261 12.34 -6.08 -14.47
N PRO A 262 12.87 -7.28 -14.72
CA PRO A 262 12.06 -8.49 -14.86
C PRO A 262 11.35 -8.88 -13.53
N GLY A 263 10.36 -9.78 -13.60
CA GLY A 263 9.62 -10.32 -12.47
C GLY A 263 8.51 -9.39 -11.96
N ILE A 264 8.00 -9.65 -10.75
CA ILE A 264 6.91 -8.88 -10.12
C ILE A 264 7.38 -7.80 -9.15
N GLY A 265 8.69 -7.61 -8.97
CA GLY A 265 9.20 -6.57 -8.08
C GLY A 265 9.09 -6.90 -6.60
N VAL A 266 8.84 -5.89 -5.76
CA VAL A 266 8.87 -5.97 -4.30
C VAL A 266 7.48 -5.71 -3.73
N ARG A 267 7.09 -6.48 -2.70
CA ARG A 267 5.80 -6.33 -2.01
C ARG A 267 5.76 -5.04 -1.19
N ILE A 268 4.62 -4.35 -1.21
CA ILE A 268 4.34 -3.23 -0.32
C ILE A 268 3.59 -3.77 0.91
N PRO A 269 4.09 -3.55 2.12
CA PRO A 269 3.45 -4.06 3.33
C PRO A 269 2.07 -3.42 3.56
N CYS A 270 1.18 -4.15 4.19
CA CYS A 270 -0.17 -3.71 4.57
C CYS A 270 -1.08 -3.33 3.38
N GLN A 271 -0.73 -3.68 2.14
CA GLN A 271 -1.50 -3.34 0.94
C GLN A 271 -1.93 -4.60 0.20
N HIS A 272 -3.21 -4.64 -0.20
CA HIS A 272 -3.78 -5.71 -1.02
C HIS A 272 -4.95 -5.20 -1.87
N ALA A 273 -5.10 -5.76 -3.05
CA ALA A 273 -6.14 -5.51 -4.04
C ALA A 273 -6.32 -4.02 -4.42
N GLY A 274 -6.47 -3.75 -5.70
CA GLY A 274 -6.85 -2.44 -6.23
C GLY A 274 -6.00 -1.26 -5.78
N PRO A 275 -4.68 -1.25 -6.00
CA PRO A 275 -3.79 -0.21 -5.48
C PRO A 275 -3.93 1.12 -6.23
N TRP A 276 -3.55 2.18 -5.53
CA TRP A 276 -3.28 3.50 -6.10
C TRP A 276 -2.00 4.10 -5.51
N VAL A 277 -1.21 4.79 -6.31
CA VAL A 277 0.01 5.48 -5.88
C VAL A 277 -0.02 6.96 -6.24
N THR A 278 0.46 7.80 -5.33
CA THR A 278 0.66 9.24 -5.56
C THR A 278 2.01 9.67 -5.03
N SER A 279 2.76 10.44 -5.83
CA SER A 279 3.94 11.17 -5.38
C SER A 279 3.52 12.58 -4.94
N LEU A 280 3.67 12.86 -3.64
CA LEU A 280 3.36 14.19 -3.09
C LEU A 280 4.44 15.21 -3.49
N SER A 281 4.09 16.49 -3.48
CA SER A 281 5.02 17.59 -3.77
C SER A 281 6.24 17.62 -2.83
N SER A 282 6.11 17.09 -1.62
CA SER A 282 7.23 16.89 -0.69
C SER A 282 8.25 15.86 -1.19
N GLY A 283 7.87 14.95 -2.07
CA GLY A 283 8.61 13.77 -2.50
C GLY A 283 8.21 12.49 -1.80
N ARG A 284 7.31 12.56 -0.80
CA ARG A 284 6.70 11.36 -0.19
C ARG A 284 5.86 10.62 -1.20
N VAL A 285 6.03 9.32 -1.28
CA VAL A 285 5.19 8.39 -2.05
C VAL A 285 4.14 7.82 -1.13
N VAL A 286 2.88 7.81 -1.55
CA VAL A 286 1.76 7.31 -0.76
C VAL A 286 1.00 6.28 -1.57
N VAL A 287 0.69 5.15 -0.95
CA VAL A 287 -0.07 4.04 -1.56
C VAL A 287 -1.33 3.77 -0.74
N SER A 288 -2.46 3.66 -1.41
CA SER A 288 -3.74 3.16 -0.88
C SER A 288 -4.19 1.92 -1.64
N SER A 289 -5.03 1.09 -1.03
CA SER A 289 -5.62 -0.09 -1.66
C SER A 289 -6.89 -0.52 -0.92
N CYS A 290 -7.51 -1.62 -1.33
CA CYS A 290 -8.68 -2.19 -0.65
C CYS A 290 -8.39 -2.68 0.78
N SER A 291 -7.12 -2.65 1.23
CA SER A 291 -6.72 -2.99 2.61
C SER A 291 -7.27 -2.04 3.66
N ASN A 292 -7.83 -0.90 3.29
CA ASN A 292 -8.21 0.20 4.19
C ASN A 292 -7.00 0.81 4.94
N GLN A 293 -5.79 0.60 4.44
CA GLN A 293 -4.56 1.14 4.99
C GLN A 293 -3.94 2.13 4.00
N ILE A 294 -3.13 3.02 4.53
CA ILE A 294 -2.26 3.89 3.72
C ILE A 294 -0.83 3.59 4.14
N THR A 295 0.00 3.28 3.16
CA THR A 295 1.43 3.06 3.34
C THR A 295 2.19 4.17 2.63
N TYR A 296 3.27 4.67 3.23
CA TYR A 296 4.06 5.74 2.64
C TYR A 296 5.55 5.44 2.67
N SER A 297 6.28 6.09 1.76
CA SER A 297 7.74 6.04 1.66
C SER A 297 8.30 7.45 1.48
N ASP A 298 9.33 7.78 2.25
CA ASP A 298 10.08 9.05 2.13
C ASP A 298 11.41 8.88 1.38
N ASP A 299 11.70 7.68 0.89
CA ASP A 299 12.97 7.32 0.24
C ASP A 299 12.78 6.61 -1.12
N GLY A 300 11.66 6.92 -1.79
CA GLY A 300 11.37 6.43 -3.14
C GLY A 300 11.06 4.95 -3.23
N GLY A 301 10.54 4.34 -2.16
CA GLY A 301 10.15 2.94 -2.09
C GLY A 301 11.19 2.02 -1.46
N ALA A 302 12.33 2.55 -1.00
CA ALA A 302 13.35 1.74 -0.32
C ALA A 302 12.90 1.26 1.07
N SER A 303 12.03 2.03 1.73
CA SER A 303 11.34 1.60 2.95
C SER A 303 9.90 2.09 2.97
N TRP A 304 9.02 1.30 3.56
CA TRP A 304 7.60 1.59 3.66
C TRP A 304 7.13 1.60 5.11
N LEU A 305 6.28 2.56 5.43
CA LEU A 305 5.72 2.77 6.77
C LEU A 305 4.20 2.86 6.68
N LEU A 306 3.51 2.31 7.67
CA LEU A 306 2.07 2.43 7.79
C LEU A 306 1.69 3.82 8.31
N ALA A 307 0.77 4.49 7.65
CA ALA A 307 0.16 5.73 8.13
C ALA A 307 -1.01 5.43 9.07
N THR A 308 -1.00 6.03 10.25
CA THR A 308 -2.08 5.94 11.23
C THR A 308 -2.56 7.34 11.62
N PRO A 309 -3.87 7.52 11.85
CA PRO A 309 -4.97 6.58 11.63
C PRO A 309 -5.27 6.36 10.14
N PRO A 310 -5.95 5.26 9.76
CA PRO A 310 -6.37 5.02 8.38
C PRO A 310 -7.37 6.07 7.91
N ALA A 311 -7.46 6.30 6.59
CA ALA A 311 -8.38 7.27 6.02
C ALA A 311 -9.86 6.95 6.31
N TRP A 312 -10.22 5.68 6.33
CA TRP A 312 -11.56 5.20 6.59
C TRP A 312 -11.58 4.31 7.84
N PRO A 313 -12.66 4.30 8.64
CA PRO A 313 -12.73 3.46 9.83
C PRO A 313 -12.44 1.99 9.54
N ILE A 314 -11.78 1.30 10.48
CA ILE A 314 -11.55 -0.15 10.39
C ILE A 314 -12.90 -0.87 10.26
N GLY A 315 -12.99 -1.84 9.35
CA GLY A 315 -14.19 -2.60 9.05
C GLY A 315 -15.09 -1.99 7.96
N GLN A 316 -14.80 -0.77 7.49
CA GLN A 316 -15.45 -0.25 6.30
C GLN A 316 -14.82 -0.89 5.06
N VAL A 317 -15.66 -1.45 4.18
CA VAL A 317 -15.17 -2.00 2.91
C VAL A 317 -14.77 -0.84 2.00
N LEU A 318 -13.55 -0.91 1.46
CA LEU A 318 -13.10 -0.02 0.39
C LEU A 318 -13.10 -0.78 -0.93
N SER A 319 -13.45 -0.06 -2.01
CA SER A 319 -13.33 -0.58 -3.37
C SER A 319 -12.50 0.38 -4.20
N PHE A 320 -11.33 -0.09 -4.62
CA PHE A 320 -10.47 0.62 -5.56
C PHE A 320 -10.18 2.07 -5.16
N PRO A 321 -9.73 2.32 -3.90
CA PRO A 321 -9.51 3.68 -3.42
C PRO A 321 -8.35 4.33 -4.16
N ALA A 322 -8.50 5.62 -4.46
CA ALA A 322 -7.46 6.43 -5.08
C ALA A 322 -7.11 7.61 -4.17
N ILE A 323 -5.83 7.89 -3.98
CA ILE A 323 -5.34 8.99 -3.14
C ILE A 323 -4.74 10.08 -4.02
N TYR A 324 -5.05 11.34 -3.72
CA TYR A 324 -4.61 12.51 -4.48
C TYR A 324 -4.12 13.61 -3.56
N GLN A 325 -3.09 14.33 -3.99
CA GLN A 325 -2.78 15.63 -3.41
C GLN A 325 -3.63 16.69 -4.12
N THR A 326 -4.52 17.36 -3.37
CA THR A 326 -5.47 18.33 -3.93
C THR A 326 -4.97 19.75 -3.83
N ALA A 327 -4.15 20.05 -2.79
CA ALA A 327 -3.45 21.31 -2.59
C ALA A 327 -2.16 21.06 -1.79
N PRO A 328 -1.24 22.03 -1.71
CA PRO A 328 -0.14 21.97 -0.74
C PRO A 328 -0.68 21.72 0.67
N GLY A 329 -0.20 20.65 1.32
CA GLY A 329 -0.67 20.26 2.67
C GLY A 329 -1.99 19.52 2.73
N GLU A 330 -2.71 19.29 1.62
CA GLU A 330 -3.99 18.62 1.59
C GLU A 330 -3.96 17.36 0.74
N ILE A 331 -4.61 16.31 1.20
CA ILE A 331 -4.85 15.07 0.45
C ILE A 331 -6.33 14.68 0.49
N ALA A 332 -6.73 13.89 -0.49
CA ALA A 332 -8.06 13.31 -0.58
C ALA A 332 -7.97 11.83 -0.92
N VAL A 333 -8.72 10.98 -0.23
CA VAL A 333 -8.87 9.57 -0.57
C VAL A 333 -10.26 9.35 -1.12
N MET A 334 -10.33 8.96 -2.38
CA MET A 334 -11.57 8.60 -3.07
C MET A 334 -11.82 7.11 -2.85
N ASN A 335 -13.05 6.75 -2.50
CA ASN A 335 -13.52 5.38 -2.36
C ASN A 335 -14.73 5.17 -3.26
N THR A 336 -14.83 4.02 -3.91
CA THR A 336 -15.87 3.74 -4.91
C THR A 336 -16.89 2.67 -4.48
N TYR A 337 -16.93 2.31 -3.18
CA TYR A 337 -17.88 1.34 -2.66
C TYR A 337 -19.24 2.00 -2.32
N HIS A 338 -20.33 1.48 -2.90
CA HIS A 338 -21.68 2.02 -2.77
C HIS A 338 -21.83 3.51 -3.18
N GLY A 339 -21.12 3.90 -4.22
CA GLY A 339 -21.02 5.27 -4.71
C GLY A 339 -19.62 5.84 -4.49
N VAL A 340 -19.32 6.90 -5.20
CA VAL A 340 -18.03 7.59 -5.10
C VAL A 340 -18.08 8.61 -3.99
N GLY A 341 -17.21 8.45 -2.99
CA GLY A 341 -17.02 9.37 -1.88
C GLY A 341 -15.58 9.79 -1.73
N ILE A 342 -15.32 10.98 -1.25
CA ILE A 342 -13.98 11.51 -0.97
C ILE A 342 -13.87 11.81 0.52
N ARG A 343 -12.82 11.32 1.16
CA ARG A 343 -12.42 11.74 2.50
C ARG A 343 -11.21 12.66 2.42
N TRP A 344 -11.34 13.80 3.03
CA TRP A 344 -10.32 14.84 3.05
C TRP A 344 -9.36 14.64 4.22
N GLY A 345 -8.10 15.00 4.02
CA GLY A 345 -7.08 14.96 5.05
C GLY A 345 -6.06 16.07 4.90
N GLN A 346 -5.33 16.35 5.99
CA GLN A 346 -4.21 17.26 6.00
C GLN A 346 -2.91 16.48 6.12
N ILE A 347 -1.88 16.91 5.40
CA ILE A 347 -0.52 16.41 5.52
C ILE A 347 0.11 17.06 6.73
N VAL A 348 0.42 16.27 7.74
CA VAL A 348 1.05 16.75 8.97
C VAL A 348 2.57 16.67 8.82
N SER A 349 3.25 17.75 9.17
CA SER A 349 4.72 17.73 9.29
C SER A 349 5.13 16.90 10.48
N ILE A 350 5.81 15.78 10.24
CA ILE A 350 6.39 14.96 11.30
C ILE A 350 7.52 15.78 11.95
N LYS A 351 7.39 16.02 13.25
CA LYS A 351 8.47 16.68 14.00
C LYS A 351 9.75 15.83 13.95
N PRO A 352 10.93 16.44 13.83
CA PRO A 352 12.18 15.69 13.91
C PRO A 352 12.25 14.87 15.21
N TRP A 353 12.59 13.61 15.10
CA TRP A 353 12.78 12.75 16.26
C TRP A 353 13.97 13.21 17.11
N PRO A 354 13.85 13.23 18.46
CA PRO A 354 14.92 13.67 19.33
C PRO A 354 16.15 12.73 19.26
N SER A 355 17.29 13.24 19.72
CA SER A 355 18.51 12.43 19.83
C SER A 355 18.40 11.30 20.89
N VAL A 356 17.54 11.52 21.88
CA VAL A 356 17.14 10.51 22.88
C VAL A 356 15.63 10.42 22.85
N PHE A 357 15.11 9.27 22.43
CA PHE A 357 13.70 8.92 22.51
C PHE A 357 13.45 8.12 23.78
N THR A 358 12.37 8.39 24.48
CA THR A 358 11.91 7.61 25.65
C THR A 358 10.40 7.42 25.59
N SER A 359 9.94 6.24 26.00
CA SER A 359 8.54 5.93 26.21
C SER A 359 8.42 5.11 27.49
N ASP A 360 7.82 5.70 28.50
CA ASP A 360 7.64 5.08 29.83
C ASP A 360 6.24 4.52 30.06
N PHE A 361 5.31 4.81 29.11
CA PHE A 361 3.91 4.40 29.10
C PHE A 361 3.10 4.82 30.35
N SER A 362 3.66 5.67 31.20
CA SER A 362 3.05 6.11 32.48
C SER A 362 1.73 6.86 32.26
N ALA A 363 1.55 7.49 31.09
CA ALA A 363 0.31 8.15 30.71
C ALA A 363 -0.79 7.19 30.18
N GLY A 364 -0.57 5.88 30.17
CA GLY A 364 -1.48 4.91 29.57
C GLY A 364 -1.66 5.12 28.06
N SER A 365 -0.59 5.52 27.36
CA SER A 365 -0.62 5.89 25.94
C SER A 365 0.62 5.40 25.21
N ASP A 366 0.42 4.96 23.97
CA ASP A 366 1.48 4.65 23.00
C ASP A 366 1.50 5.67 21.85
N ALA A 367 1.26 6.92 22.15
CA ALA A 367 1.36 8.00 21.19
C ALA A 367 2.70 7.96 20.45
N GLY A 368 2.66 7.97 19.10
CA GLY A 368 3.85 7.81 18.26
C GLY A 368 4.27 6.38 17.96
N TRP A 369 3.51 5.39 18.45
CA TRP A 369 3.70 3.99 18.09
C TRP A 369 2.68 3.53 17.05
N THR A 370 3.11 2.69 16.13
CA THR A 370 2.26 2.04 15.14
C THR A 370 2.13 0.56 15.48
N ARG A 371 0.91 0.09 15.71
CA ARG A 371 0.59 -1.31 16.08
C ARG A 371 0.38 -2.17 14.84
N TYR A 372 0.93 -3.40 14.87
CA TYR A 372 0.77 -4.41 13.82
C TYR A 372 0.28 -5.72 14.44
N GLY A 373 -1.02 -5.98 14.33
CA GLY A 373 -1.67 -7.15 14.94
C GLY A 373 -1.68 -7.09 16.46
N GLY A 374 -2.13 -8.18 17.07
CA GLY A 374 -2.12 -8.35 18.52
C GLY A 374 -3.14 -7.57 19.31
N ARG A 375 -3.04 -7.69 20.63
CA ARG A 375 -3.85 -6.95 21.62
C ARG A 375 -2.91 -6.19 22.53
N TYR A 376 -3.27 -4.95 22.83
CA TYR A 376 -2.44 -4.01 23.58
C TYR A 376 -3.24 -3.39 24.71
N ASP A 377 -2.57 -3.16 25.84
CA ASP A 377 -3.14 -2.51 27.00
C ASP A 377 -2.04 -1.76 27.78
N PHE A 378 -2.40 -1.11 28.88
CA PHE A 378 -1.48 -0.40 29.76
C PHE A 378 -1.83 -0.73 31.21
N ALA A 379 -0.82 -1.04 32.01
CA ALA A 379 -0.95 -1.17 33.46
C ALA A 379 0.37 -0.82 34.13
N ASP A 380 0.32 -0.15 35.26
CA ASP A 380 1.46 0.14 36.15
C ASP A 380 2.70 0.74 35.42
N GLY A 381 2.46 1.61 34.43
CA GLY A 381 3.51 2.20 33.61
C GLY A 381 4.15 1.24 32.61
N ALA A 382 3.54 0.09 32.36
CA ALA A 382 3.96 -0.86 31.34
C ALA A 382 3.03 -0.89 30.14
N TYR A 383 3.58 -1.20 28.97
CA TYR A 383 2.88 -1.50 27.73
C TYR A 383 2.69 -3.00 27.62
N LEU A 384 1.46 -3.45 27.67
CA LEU A 384 1.09 -4.86 27.67
C LEU A 384 0.77 -5.33 26.26
N LEU A 385 1.42 -6.39 25.82
CA LEU A 385 1.13 -7.13 24.60
C LEU A 385 0.52 -8.48 24.99
N ASN A 386 -0.81 -8.58 24.89
CA ASN A 386 -1.58 -9.76 25.27
C ASN A 386 -1.78 -10.69 24.06
N ASN A 387 -0.74 -11.47 23.74
CA ASN A 387 -0.62 -12.18 22.47
C ASN A 387 -0.41 -13.70 22.61
N ALA A 388 -0.90 -14.31 23.70
CA ALA A 388 -0.96 -15.78 23.81
C ALA A 388 -1.70 -16.38 22.60
N GLY A 389 -1.01 -17.25 21.84
CA GLY A 389 -1.53 -17.88 20.62
C GLY A 389 -1.53 -16.97 19.37
N THR A 390 -0.95 -15.79 19.45
CA THR A 390 -0.87 -14.84 18.32
C THR A 390 0.42 -14.00 18.36
N THR A 391 0.52 -12.99 17.53
CA THR A 391 1.66 -12.07 17.50
C THR A 391 1.19 -10.63 17.47
N GLY A 392 1.83 -9.78 18.26
CA GLY A 392 1.74 -8.34 18.17
C GLY A 392 3.12 -7.71 18.13
N LYS A 393 3.25 -6.67 17.32
CA LYS A 393 4.44 -5.82 17.26
C LYS A 393 4.03 -4.36 17.17
N ALA A 394 4.75 -3.49 17.85
CA ALA A 394 4.54 -2.06 17.78
C ALA A 394 5.88 -1.37 17.48
N LEU A 395 5.87 -0.46 16.51
CA LEU A 395 7.06 0.26 16.04
C LEU A 395 6.92 1.74 16.29
N THR A 396 8.06 2.40 16.54
CA THR A 396 8.15 3.86 16.71
C THR A 396 9.48 4.38 16.21
N GLY A 397 9.61 5.68 16.11
CA GLY A 397 10.85 6.34 15.74
C GLY A 397 11.05 6.50 14.25
N SER A 398 12.23 6.98 13.87
CA SER A 398 12.56 7.31 12.50
C SER A 398 13.07 6.10 11.71
N PRO A 399 12.62 5.87 10.47
CA PRO A 399 13.23 4.88 9.59
C PRO A 399 14.68 5.22 9.20
N ALA A 400 15.14 6.44 9.51
CA ALA A 400 16.52 6.87 9.29
C ALA A 400 17.46 6.63 10.48
N TRP A 401 16.98 6.13 11.62
CA TRP A 401 17.85 5.82 12.75
C TRP A 401 18.82 4.71 12.41
N ARG A 402 20.12 4.94 12.71
CA ARG A 402 21.21 4.04 12.36
C ARG A 402 21.83 3.45 13.64
N ASP A 403 22.96 4.01 14.06
CA ASP A 403 23.73 3.59 15.22
C ASP A 403 23.15 4.18 16.50
N GLY A 404 23.25 3.45 17.59
CA GLY A 404 22.71 3.88 18.87
C GLY A 404 22.62 2.75 19.88
N THR A 405 21.96 3.07 20.99
CA THR A 405 21.64 2.11 22.04
C THR A 405 20.14 2.09 22.25
N LEU A 406 19.53 0.92 22.10
CA LEU A 406 18.14 0.62 22.44
C LEU A 406 18.13 -0.16 23.75
N GLU A 407 17.31 0.25 24.70
CA GLU A 407 17.13 -0.45 25.97
C GLU A 407 15.67 -0.43 26.42
N ALA A 408 15.26 -1.47 27.11
CA ALA A 408 13.97 -1.57 27.79
C ALA A 408 14.00 -2.70 28.82
N ASP A 409 13.10 -2.64 29.79
CA ASP A 409 12.76 -3.79 30.62
C ASP A 409 11.64 -4.58 29.95
N VAL A 410 11.79 -5.90 29.91
CA VAL A 410 10.87 -6.86 29.28
C VAL A 410 10.51 -7.92 30.30
N MET A 411 9.22 -8.24 30.43
CA MET A 411 8.71 -9.31 31.27
C MET A 411 7.76 -10.20 30.48
N LEU A 412 8.01 -11.49 30.46
CA LEU A 412 7.07 -12.47 29.92
C LEU A 412 6.13 -12.91 31.05
N THR A 413 4.82 -12.81 30.82
CA THR A 413 3.80 -13.26 31.79
C THR A 413 3.16 -14.59 31.38
N SER A 414 3.50 -15.10 30.18
CA SER A 414 3.18 -16.48 29.75
C SER A 414 4.27 -17.03 28.83
N ALA A 415 4.23 -18.34 28.56
CA ALA A 415 5.20 -19.01 27.69
C ALA A 415 5.16 -18.47 26.28
N GLY A 416 6.35 -18.38 25.63
CA GLY A 416 6.59 -17.88 24.29
C GLY A 416 7.81 -16.96 24.26
N ASN A 417 7.88 -15.99 23.35
CA ASN A 417 8.99 -15.07 23.29
C ASN A 417 8.56 -13.60 23.13
N ALA A 418 9.29 -12.70 23.77
CA ALA A 418 9.09 -11.26 23.67
C ALA A 418 10.42 -10.50 23.71
N GLY A 419 10.45 -9.30 23.12
CA GLY A 419 11.66 -8.50 23.12
C GLY A 419 11.63 -7.30 22.19
N LEU A 420 12.79 -6.87 21.71
CA LEU A 420 13.00 -5.60 21.06
C LEU A 420 13.27 -5.76 19.55
N MET A 421 12.63 -4.93 18.76
CA MET A 421 12.88 -4.77 17.31
C MET A 421 13.74 -3.53 17.07
N PHE A 422 14.60 -3.57 16.06
CA PHE A 422 15.46 -2.44 15.72
C PHE A 422 15.88 -2.47 14.25
N ARG A 423 16.21 -1.28 13.72
CA ARG A 423 16.45 -1.08 12.28
C ARG A 423 15.34 -1.68 11.43
N THR A 424 14.09 -1.52 11.90
CA THR A 424 12.91 -2.18 11.33
C THR A 424 12.16 -1.24 10.41
N THR A 425 11.78 -1.75 9.24
CA THR A 425 10.89 -1.11 8.25
C THR A 425 9.97 -2.18 7.67
N ASN A 426 9.07 -1.80 6.78
CA ASN A 426 8.23 -2.73 6.01
C ASN A 426 7.44 -3.72 6.89
N ALA A 427 7.03 -3.29 8.08
CA ALA A 427 6.25 -4.15 8.96
C ALA A 427 4.83 -4.36 8.43
N ASP A 428 4.32 -5.58 8.64
CA ASP A 428 3.02 -6.04 8.14
C ASP A 428 2.27 -6.82 9.21
N PHE A 429 0.97 -7.04 9.00
CA PHE A 429 0.10 -7.82 9.88
C PHE A 429 0.18 -9.33 9.64
N SER A 430 0.80 -9.78 8.55
CA SER A 430 0.73 -11.15 8.04
C SER A 430 1.47 -12.20 8.87
N GLY A 431 2.26 -11.81 9.87
CA GLY A 431 2.96 -12.77 10.73
C GLY A 431 3.98 -12.15 11.68
N PRO A 432 4.63 -12.99 12.52
CA PRO A 432 5.63 -12.52 13.45
C PRO A 432 6.83 -11.88 12.76
N ASP A 433 7.33 -12.49 11.70
CA ASP A 433 8.53 -12.08 10.98
C ASP A 433 8.24 -11.21 9.75
N ALA A 434 6.98 -10.84 9.53
CA ALA A 434 6.56 -9.93 8.47
C ALA A 434 7.03 -8.49 8.77
N ALA A 435 8.29 -8.26 8.50
CA ALA A 435 9.01 -6.99 8.62
C ALA A 435 10.41 -7.13 8.01
N PHE A 436 11.07 -6.01 7.73
CA PHE A 436 12.48 -5.94 7.37
C PHE A 436 13.25 -5.33 8.53
N GLY A 437 14.14 -6.10 9.17
CA GLY A 437 14.88 -5.61 10.32
C GLY A 437 15.39 -6.73 11.23
N TYR A 438 15.69 -6.36 12.46
CA TYR A 438 16.21 -7.28 13.47
C TYR A 438 15.29 -7.38 14.68
N TYR A 439 15.33 -8.52 15.32
CA TYR A 439 14.62 -8.78 16.56
C TYR A 439 15.52 -9.52 17.56
N VAL A 440 15.60 -9.04 18.79
CA VAL A 440 16.14 -9.78 19.93
C VAL A 440 14.98 -10.24 20.79
N GLY A 441 14.86 -11.56 20.99
CA GLY A 441 13.80 -12.18 21.78
C GLY A 441 14.35 -12.89 23.02
N LEU A 442 13.68 -12.66 24.15
CA LEU A 442 13.76 -13.51 25.34
C LEU A 442 12.75 -14.64 25.16
N ASP A 443 13.19 -15.88 25.30
CA ASP A 443 12.36 -17.07 25.12
C ASP A 443 12.20 -17.79 26.46
N SER A 444 10.96 -18.02 26.90
CA SER A 444 10.62 -18.74 28.12
C SER A 444 11.16 -20.18 28.16
N ALA A 445 11.55 -20.75 27.01
CA ALA A 445 12.25 -22.02 26.94
C ALA A 445 13.71 -21.96 27.45
N GLY A 446 14.18 -20.80 27.89
CA GLY A 446 15.49 -20.62 28.52
C GLY A 446 16.58 -20.15 27.56
N SER A 447 16.27 -19.23 26.65
CA SER A 447 17.27 -18.66 25.76
C SER A 447 17.01 -17.19 25.44
N VAL A 448 18.04 -16.50 24.98
CA VAL A 448 17.97 -15.24 24.26
C VAL A 448 18.47 -15.49 22.83
N PHE A 449 17.80 -14.90 21.85
CA PHE A 449 18.19 -15.03 20.45
C PHE A 449 18.12 -13.70 19.71
N LEU A 450 18.92 -13.59 18.65
CA LEU A 450 18.93 -12.49 17.71
C LEU A 450 18.59 -13.03 16.33
N SER A 451 17.62 -12.41 15.67
CA SER A 451 17.22 -12.77 14.31
C SER A 451 17.17 -11.56 13.38
N ARG A 452 17.23 -11.83 12.09
CA ARG A 452 16.92 -10.93 10.98
C ARG A 452 15.65 -11.42 10.29
N SER A 453 14.78 -10.50 9.92
CA SER A 453 13.58 -10.77 9.12
C SER A 453 13.64 -10.04 7.78
N VAL A 454 13.26 -10.75 6.71
CA VAL A 454 12.98 -10.21 5.36
C VAL A 454 11.69 -10.87 4.89
N ASP A 455 10.58 -10.61 5.59
CA ASP A 455 9.31 -11.34 5.54
C ASP A 455 9.42 -12.83 5.91
N ASP A 456 10.58 -13.26 6.43
CA ASP A 456 10.86 -14.59 6.98
C ASP A 456 11.86 -14.50 8.13
N TYR A 457 12.17 -15.64 8.74
CA TYR A 457 13.04 -15.73 9.92
C TYR A 457 14.43 -16.26 9.56
N THR A 458 15.47 -15.51 9.93
CA THR A 458 16.87 -15.97 9.92
C THR A 458 17.50 -15.76 11.28
N GLU A 459 17.87 -16.82 12.00
CA GLU A 459 18.61 -16.72 13.27
C GLU A 459 20.06 -16.32 13.01
N LEU A 460 20.54 -15.31 13.73
CA LEU A 460 21.93 -14.82 13.66
C LEU A 460 22.77 -15.28 14.86
N ALA A 461 22.16 -15.38 16.04
CA ALA A 461 22.82 -15.81 17.25
C ALA A 461 21.80 -16.27 18.29
N ARG A 462 22.19 -17.23 19.14
CA ARG A 462 21.43 -17.71 20.30
C ARG A 462 22.37 -18.05 21.45
N ALA A 463 21.91 -17.81 22.69
CA ALA A 463 22.62 -18.24 23.90
C ALA A 463 21.62 -18.76 24.95
N PRO A 464 22.00 -19.76 25.76
CA PRO A 464 21.23 -20.14 26.93
C PRO A 464 21.12 -18.96 27.92
N LEU A 465 19.93 -18.72 28.39
CA LEU A 465 19.62 -17.67 29.37
C LEU A 465 18.34 -18.06 30.13
N PRO A 466 18.34 -18.16 31.45
CA PRO A 466 17.11 -18.32 32.21
C PRO A 466 16.19 -17.11 32.00
N VAL A 467 14.95 -17.36 31.54
CA VAL A 467 13.92 -16.35 31.34
C VAL A 467 12.71 -16.76 32.19
N PRO A 468 12.73 -16.49 33.52
CA PRO A 468 11.62 -16.82 34.39
C PRO A 468 10.42 -15.91 34.07
N LEU A 469 9.22 -16.50 34.07
CA LEU A 469 7.98 -15.75 33.91
C LEU A 469 7.79 -14.77 35.08
N ASN A 470 7.05 -13.69 34.83
CA ASN A 470 6.73 -12.63 35.78
C ASN A 470 7.97 -11.98 36.42
N THR A 471 9.08 -11.95 35.68
CA THR A 471 10.34 -11.36 36.14
C THR A 471 10.86 -10.38 35.10
N TRP A 472 11.11 -9.15 35.50
CA TRP A 472 11.67 -8.13 34.64
C TRP A 472 13.12 -8.46 34.26
N GLN A 473 13.40 -8.39 32.98
CA GLN A 473 14.72 -8.53 32.40
C GLN A 473 15.10 -7.25 31.65
N HIS A 474 16.19 -6.62 32.05
CA HIS A 474 16.72 -5.47 31.30
C HIS A 474 17.40 -5.94 30.01
N VAL A 475 16.95 -5.46 28.85
CA VAL A 475 17.52 -5.79 27.54
C VAL A 475 18.12 -4.53 26.93
N LYS A 476 19.42 -4.59 26.58
CA LYS A 476 20.13 -3.49 25.93
C LYS A 476 20.77 -3.97 24.63
N VAL A 477 20.53 -3.25 23.53
CA VAL A 477 21.11 -3.48 22.21
C VAL A 477 21.98 -2.30 21.82
N VAL A 478 23.23 -2.56 21.49
CA VAL A 478 24.19 -1.55 21.02
C VAL A 478 24.49 -1.78 19.55
N LEU A 479 24.26 -0.75 18.73
CA LEU A 479 24.37 -0.76 17.27
C LEU A 479 25.52 0.14 16.82
N ARG A 480 26.49 -0.41 16.07
CA ARG A 480 27.62 0.33 15.47
C ARG A 480 27.95 -0.23 14.09
N GLY A 481 27.51 0.43 13.02
CA GLY A 481 27.61 -0.09 11.66
C GLY A 481 26.99 -1.49 11.57
N ALA A 482 27.73 -2.49 11.10
CA ALA A 482 27.27 -3.88 11.04
C ALA A 482 27.27 -4.59 12.42
N ALA A 483 27.98 -4.06 13.43
CA ALA A 483 28.10 -4.72 14.72
C ALA A 483 26.83 -4.54 15.56
N ILE A 484 26.35 -5.65 16.11
CA ILE A 484 25.19 -5.75 17.00
C ILE A 484 25.66 -6.46 18.27
N ALA A 485 25.50 -5.82 19.43
CA ALA A 485 25.79 -6.41 20.73
C ALA A 485 24.55 -6.33 21.62
N VAL A 486 24.15 -7.47 22.17
CA VAL A 486 22.99 -7.61 23.06
C VAL A 486 23.46 -7.90 24.46
N TYR A 487 22.91 -7.23 25.44
CA TYR A 487 23.15 -7.42 26.87
C TYR A 487 21.81 -7.71 27.55
N VAL A 488 21.80 -8.65 28.50
CA VAL A 488 20.62 -8.96 29.31
C VAL A 488 21.00 -8.90 30.79
N GLY A 489 20.12 -8.28 31.60
CA GLY A 489 20.37 -7.98 33.00
C GLY A 489 21.53 -6.99 33.19
N ASP A 490 22.22 -7.09 34.31
CA ASP A 490 23.36 -6.21 34.68
C ASP A 490 24.70 -6.59 34.04
N SER A 491 24.68 -7.48 33.02
CA SER A 491 25.88 -7.97 32.38
C SER A 491 26.70 -6.85 31.74
N LYS A 492 27.99 -6.80 32.07
CA LYS A 492 28.96 -5.88 31.44
C LYS A 492 29.54 -6.43 30.14
N THR A 493 29.37 -7.72 29.88
CA THR A 493 29.74 -8.38 28.63
C THR A 493 28.50 -8.70 27.81
N PRO A 494 28.54 -8.57 26.47
CA PRO A 494 27.40 -8.94 25.65
C PRO A 494 27.03 -10.41 25.81
N THR A 495 25.74 -10.66 26.01
CA THR A 495 25.15 -12.00 25.99
C THR A 495 25.18 -12.58 24.57
N LEU A 496 24.94 -11.72 23.56
CA LEU A 496 25.03 -12.06 22.13
C LEU A 496 25.86 -11.04 21.37
N ARG A 497 26.54 -11.48 20.33
CA ARG A 497 27.20 -10.65 19.32
C ARG A 497 26.89 -11.17 17.94
N ALA A 498 26.65 -10.25 17.00
CA ALA A 498 26.57 -10.55 15.58
C ALA A 498 27.20 -9.42 14.76
N SER A 499 27.54 -9.74 13.52
CA SER A 499 27.90 -8.74 12.51
C SER A 499 27.03 -8.98 11.29
N ASP A 500 26.12 -8.05 11.00
CA ASP A 500 25.21 -8.12 9.86
C ASP A 500 24.95 -6.70 9.33
N SER A 501 25.20 -6.49 8.04
CA SER A 501 25.05 -5.19 7.37
C SER A 501 23.82 -5.12 6.50
N PHE A 502 22.92 -6.09 6.57
CA PHE A 502 21.75 -6.15 5.70
C PHE A 502 20.83 -4.93 5.90
N PHE A 503 20.54 -4.61 7.16
CA PHE A 503 19.83 -3.40 7.53
C PHE A 503 20.71 -2.50 8.42
N LEU A 504 20.99 -1.29 7.93
CA LEU A 504 21.80 -0.31 8.66
C LEU A 504 20.98 0.84 9.26
N ARG A 505 19.67 0.85 9.03
CA ARG A 505 18.75 1.88 9.51
C ARG A 505 17.33 1.34 9.65
N GLY A 506 16.51 2.01 10.44
CA GLY A 506 15.09 1.69 10.63
C GLY A 506 14.56 2.14 11.98
N GLN A 507 13.29 1.91 12.20
CA GLN A 507 12.58 2.16 13.44
C GLN A 507 13.02 1.19 14.54
N ILE A 508 12.64 1.49 15.78
CA ILE A 508 12.69 0.58 16.93
C ILE A 508 11.27 0.07 17.24
N GLY A 509 11.19 -0.99 18.05
CA GLY A 509 9.89 -1.52 18.44
C GLY A 509 9.96 -2.57 19.53
N VAL A 510 8.77 -3.05 19.89
CA VAL A 510 8.54 -4.17 20.79
C VAL A 510 7.73 -5.24 20.07
N ARG A 511 7.93 -6.50 20.45
CA ARG A 511 7.21 -7.64 19.88
C ARG A 511 6.97 -8.68 20.95
N ALA A 512 5.78 -9.31 20.92
CA ALA A 512 5.47 -10.53 21.65
C ALA A 512 4.88 -11.56 20.68
N HIS A 513 5.37 -12.77 20.73
CA HIS A 513 4.94 -13.88 19.89
C HIS A 513 4.56 -15.09 20.72
N ASN A 514 3.32 -15.55 20.56
CA ASN A 514 2.72 -16.64 21.30
C ASN A 514 2.74 -16.47 22.83
N CYS A 515 2.92 -15.25 23.34
CA CYS A 515 2.95 -14.97 24.78
C CYS A 515 2.28 -13.65 25.13
N ASN A 516 1.97 -13.50 26.42
CA ASN A 516 1.71 -12.20 27.01
C ASN A 516 3.03 -11.65 27.57
N ALA A 517 3.28 -10.36 27.31
CA ALA A 517 4.50 -9.70 27.75
C ALA A 517 4.24 -8.24 28.09
N GLU A 518 5.08 -7.70 28.95
CA GLU A 518 5.05 -6.32 29.39
C GLU A 518 6.38 -5.63 29.08
N PHE A 519 6.29 -4.35 28.71
CA PHE A 519 7.44 -3.53 28.35
C PHE A 519 7.38 -2.21 29.09
N ARG A 520 8.50 -1.75 29.63
CA ARG A 520 8.61 -0.42 30.24
C ARG A 520 9.96 0.21 29.96
N GLY A 521 10.04 1.53 30.10
CA GLY A 521 11.28 2.29 29.99
C GLY A 521 11.97 2.14 28.63
N VAL A 522 11.19 2.00 27.52
CA VAL A 522 11.77 1.89 26.18
C VAL A 522 12.52 3.16 25.85
N ARG A 523 13.82 3.05 25.57
CA ARG A 523 14.68 4.18 25.29
C ARG A 523 15.62 3.89 24.13
N PHE A 524 15.72 4.86 23.22
CA PHE A 524 16.73 4.84 22.17
C PHE A 524 17.58 6.10 22.22
N ARG A 525 18.89 5.91 22.34
CA ARG A 525 19.88 7.01 22.28
C ARG A 525 20.68 6.86 20.98
N ARG A 526 20.61 7.87 20.13
CA ARG A 526 21.40 7.92 18.88
C ARG A 526 22.89 7.98 19.20
N GLY A 527 23.71 7.25 18.44
CA GLY A 527 25.16 7.31 18.51
C GLY A 527 25.68 8.70 18.08
N ALA A 528 26.70 9.19 18.76
CA ALA A 528 27.38 10.40 18.33
C ALA A 528 28.12 10.10 17.00
N GLY A 529 27.78 10.78 15.90
CA GLY A 529 28.60 10.74 14.69
C GLY A 529 27.97 10.26 13.39
N THR A 530 26.63 10.24 13.22
CA THR A 530 26.02 9.93 11.91
C THR A 530 24.99 10.97 11.53
N GLN A 531 25.43 12.21 11.33
CA GLN A 531 24.74 13.16 10.45
C GLN A 531 25.56 13.26 9.14
N LYS A 532 25.14 12.56 8.11
CA LYS A 532 25.28 12.93 6.69
C LYS A 532 24.10 12.36 5.94
#